data_bde4f053077739390121983d241131d8
#
_entry.id   bde4f053077739390121983d241131d8
#
_cell.length_a   1.000
_cell.length_b   1.000
_cell.length_c   1.000
_cell.angle_alpha   90.00
_cell.angle_beta   90.00
_cell.angle_gamma   90.00
#
_symmetry.space_group_name_H-M   'P 1'
#
loop_
_entity.id
_entity.type
_entity.pdbx_description
1 polymer ?
#
loop_
_entity_poly.entity_id
_entity_poly.type
_entity_poly.pdbx_seq_one_letter_code
_entity_poly.pdbx_strand_id
1 'polypeptide(L)'
;MKKTTGIIIAVLAVGGVVALLVSNKIKMNKQTSATIQAEKSVAVSTFRAQEENYSLEFSSSGITQAVSELNFVSNTQGRVIALYADNGKFVHKGDVLLEVESELLNSDYEASLAAYEAMLQDVRRFTRSNEAGGVTGQQLDNMKTQLAAARSRMDRARKMLEDAKVKAPMTGVINSRFVELGSLIAPNAPLFDIVDDSRLKVTVNVPETRVKYLAKGQKVSITNSSTPGKTYTGTINFIGIKTDRGLNYPVEIYLDRDPELHIGMYLKVRFGDNASRTGVLVPRKAIVGSAKAANVYVVENGKAVQREVVLGEMVGDKVEILEGVSAGDEIITAGIMNVADGTEIRRVN
;
A
#
# COMPACT_ATOMS: atom_id res chain seq x y z
N MET A 1 -9.00 -107.17 -25.88
CA MET A 1 -7.98 -106.09 -25.72
C MET A 1 -8.44 -104.74 -26.21
N LYS A 2 -9.48 -104.51 -27.03
CA LYS A 2 -9.88 -103.17 -27.54
C LYS A 2 -10.75 -102.34 -26.54
N LYS A 3 -11.35 -102.91 -25.50
CA LYS A 3 -12.20 -102.17 -24.54
C LYS A 3 -11.41 -101.51 -23.38
N THR A 4 -10.28 -102.08 -23.00
CA THR A 4 -9.44 -101.59 -21.91
C THR A 4 -8.58 -100.34 -22.34
N THR A 5 -8.18 -100.30 -23.60
CA THR A 5 -7.42 -99.11 -24.13
C THR A 5 -8.30 -97.88 -24.24
N GLY A 6 -9.60 -98.05 -24.56
CA GLY A 6 -10.55 -96.91 -24.62
C GLY A 6 -10.81 -96.24 -23.24
N ILE A 7 -10.85 -97.10 -22.17
CA ILE A 7 -11.07 -96.57 -20.81
C ILE A 7 -9.86 -95.80 -20.30
N ILE A 8 -8.65 -96.23 -20.63
CA ILE A 8 -7.42 -95.55 -20.21
C ILE A 8 -7.29 -94.15 -20.90
N ILE A 9 -7.66 -94.09 -22.18
CA ILE A 9 -7.66 -92.80 -22.92
C ILE A 9 -8.73 -91.88 -22.35
N ALA A 10 -9.93 -92.37 -21.98
CA ALA A 10 -10.95 -91.53 -21.39
C ALA A 10 -10.55 -90.97 -20.01
N VAL A 11 -9.90 -91.83 -19.16
CA VAL A 11 -9.40 -91.39 -17.85
C VAL A 11 -8.29 -90.35 -17.99
N LEU A 12 -7.38 -90.51 -18.96
CA LEU A 12 -6.32 -89.48 -19.25
C LEU A 12 -6.92 -88.16 -19.77
N ALA A 13 -7.96 -88.27 -20.62
CA ALA A 13 -8.63 -87.07 -21.12
C ALA A 13 -9.37 -86.31 -19.99
N VAL A 14 -10.05 -87.03 -19.10
CA VAL A 14 -10.70 -86.42 -17.93
C VAL A 14 -9.67 -85.87 -16.96
N GLY A 15 -8.56 -86.54 -16.70
CA GLY A 15 -7.45 -86.06 -15.89
C GLY A 15 -6.84 -84.77 -16.49
N GLY A 16 -6.66 -84.68 -17.79
CA GLY A 16 -6.18 -83.46 -18.50
C GLY A 16 -7.16 -82.28 -18.38
N VAL A 17 -8.46 -82.53 -18.49
CA VAL A 17 -9.49 -81.52 -18.33
C VAL A 17 -9.54 -81.02 -16.90
N VAL A 18 -9.45 -81.87 -15.90
CA VAL A 18 -9.41 -81.54 -14.48
C VAL A 18 -8.14 -80.70 -14.17
N ALA A 19 -6.98 -81.09 -14.69
CA ALA A 19 -5.72 -80.34 -14.52
C ALA A 19 -5.81 -78.94 -15.13
N LEU A 20 -6.41 -78.78 -16.32
CA LEU A 20 -6.67 -77.53 -16.97
C LEU A 20 -7.64 -76.65 -16.19
N LEU A 21 -8.70 -77.22 -15.64
CA LEU A 21 -9.67 -76.47 -14.82
C LEU A 21 -9.09 -76.04 -13.47
N VAL A 22 -8.25 -76.86 -12.83
CA VAL A 22 -7.54 -76.50 -11.60
C VAL A 22 -6.50 -75.40 -11.88
N SER A 23 -5.73 -75.49 -12.96
CA SER A 23 -4.75 -74.47 -13.40
C SER A 23 -5.44 -73.15 -13.71
N ASN A 24 -6.60 -73.18 -14.37
CA ASN A 24 -7.36 -71.97 -14.71
C ASN A 24 -7.99 -71.34 -13.47
N LYS A 25 -8.46 -72.18 -12.51
CA LYS A 25 -8.99 -71.71 -11.21
C LYS A 25 -7.93 -71.07 -10.34
N ILE A 26 -6.69 -71.56 -10.37
CA ILE A 26 -5.56 -70.99 -9.64
C ILE A 26 -5.15 -69.60 -10.30
N LYS A 27 -5.14 -69.52 -11.63
CA LYS A 27 -4.90 -68.23 -12.37
C LYS A 27 -5.98 -67.21 -12.08
N MET A 28 -7.26 -67.62 -12.13
CA MET A 28 -8.39 -66.74 -11.80
C MET A 28 -8.33 -66.23 -10.34
N ASN A 29 -8.06 -67.12 -9.38
CA ASN A 29 -7.94 -66.68 -7.98
C ASN A 29 -6.79 -65.72 -7.76
N LYS A 30 -5.63 -65.89 -8.43
CA LYS A 30 -4.54 -64.92 -8.36
C LYS A 30 -4.90 -63.56 -8.99
N GLN A 31 -5.63 -63.56 -10.11
CA GLN A 31 -6.11 -62.33 -10.72
C GLN A 31 -7.18 -61.64 -9.87
N THR A 32 -8.14 -62.41 -9.33
CA THR A 32 -9.20 -61.88 -8.45
C THR A 32 -8.61 -61.30 -7.16
N SER A 33 -7.63 -61.97 -6.56
CA SER A 33 -6.94 -61.49 -5.35
C SER A 33 -6.16 -60.21 -5.62
N ALA A 34 -5.49 -60.09 -6.79
CA ALA A 34 -4.77 -58.88 -7.19
C ALA A 34 -5.74 -57.70 -7.48
N THR A 35 -6.92 -58.00 -8.07
CA THR A 35 -7.94 -56.97 -8.34
C THR A 35 -8.61 -56.49 -7.05
N ILE A 36 -8.94 -57.41 -6.12
CA ILE A 36 -9.52 -57.05 -4.80
C ILE A 36 -8.53 -56.24 -3.97
N GLN A 37 -7.23 -56.50 -4.08
CA GLN A 37 -6.21 -55.72 -3.35
C GLN A 37 -5.97 -54.35 -4.00
N ALA A 38 -6.16 -54.21 -5.31
CA ALA A 38 -6.13 -52.92 -6.03
C ALA A 38 -7.40 -52.09 -5.74
N GLU A 39 -8.56 -52.69 -5.52
CA GLU A 39 -9.80 -52.01 -5.11
C GLU A 39 -9.76 -51.49 -3.65
N LYS A 40 -8.91 -52.06 -2.79
CA LYS A 40 -8.77 -51.59 -1.38
C LYS A 40 -7.86 -50.41 -1.20
N SER A 41 -7.01 -50.09 -2.16
CA SER A 41 -6.06 -48.97 -2.05
C SER A 41 -6.53 -47.75 -2.83
N VAL A 42 -6.58 -46.60 -2.16
CA VAL A 42 -6.95 -45.32 -2.78
C VAL A 42 -5.76 -44.73 -3.53
N ALA A 43 -5.98 -44.34 -4.76
CA ALA A 43 -4.97 -43.66 -5.58
C ALA A 43 -4.79 -42.18 -5.07
N VAL A 44 -3.59 -41.81 -4.70
CA VAL A 44 -3.28 -40.49 -4.14
C VAL A 44 -2.00 -39.91 -4.77
N SER A 45 -1.96 -38.59 -4.92
CA SER A 45 -0.70 -37.89 -5.18
C SER A 45 -0.14 -37.36 -3.86
N THR A 46 1.15 -37.43 -3.72
CA THR A 46 1.84 -37.03 -2.50
C THR A 46 2.82 -35.88 -2.73
N PHE A 47 3.15 -35.18 -1.69
CA PHE A 47 4.16 -34.13 -1.66
C PHE A 47 5.08 -34.37 -0.46
N ARG A 48 6.39 -34.29 -0.67
CA ARG A 48 7.36 -34.42 0.41
C ARG A 48 7.60 -33.06 1.05
N ALA A 49 7.27 -32.94 2.33
CA ALA A 49 7.49 -31.73 3.09
C ALA A 49 8.99 -31.43 3.19
N GLN A 50 9.38 -30.20 2.94
CA GLN A 50 10.76 -29.73 3.00
C GLN A 50 10.82 -28.43 3.75
N GLU A 51 11.92 -28.20 4.44
CA GLU A 51 12.27 -26.86 4.92
C GLU A 51 12.65 -25.99 3.74
N GLU A 52 11.96 -24.89 3.57
CA GLU A 52 12.23 -23.91 2.52
C GLU A 52 12.49 -22.54 3.17
N ASN A 53 13.43 -21.81 2.58
CA ASN A 53 13.59 -20.40 2.91
C ASN A 53 12.51 -19.60 2.16
N TYR A 54 11.77 -18.79 2.87
CA TYR A 54 10.72 -17.96 2.29
C TYR A 54 10.74 -16.56 2.89
N SER A 55 10.22 -15.61 2.15
CA SER A 55 9.93 -14.26 2.62
C SER A 55 8.42 -14.02 2.57
N LEU A 56 7.91 -13.27 3.54
CA LEU A 56 6.51 -12.87 3.51
C LEU A 56 6.35 -11.69 2.57
N GLU A 57 5.71 -11.93 1.45
CA GLU A 57 5.31 -10.87 0.54
C GLU A 57 3.79 -10.67 0.61
N PHE A 58 3.39 -9.42 0.63
CA PHE A 58 1.99 -9.07 0.46
C PHE A 58 1.87 -7.82 -0.42
N SER A 59 0.71 -7.60 -0.97
CA SER A 59 0.45 -6.42 -1.77
C SER A 59 -0.79 -5.68 -1.28
N SER A 60 -0.72 -4.36 -1.36
CA SER A 60 -1.86 -3.48 -1.15
C SER A 60 -1.95 -2.49 -2.30
N SER A 61 -3.15 -1.97 -2.55
CA SER A 61 -3.37 -0.97 -3.59
C SER A 61 -3.56 0.40 -2.97
N GLY A 62 -3.09 1.42 -3.66
CA GLY A 62 -3.22 2.82 -3.24
C GLY A 62 -3.37 3.74 -4.44
N ILE A 63 -3.61 5.01 -4.14
CA ILE A 63 -3.76 6.06 -5.14
C ILE A 63 -2.57 7.00 -5.04
N THR A 64 -2.03 7.40 -6.19
CA THR A 64 -1.00 8.44 -6.28
C THR A 64 -1.57 9.78 -5.91
N GLN A 65 -0.81 10.52 -5.13
CA GLN A 65 -1.10 11.88 -4.68
C GLN A 65 0.12 12.77 -4.90
N ALA A 66 -0.09 14.06 -4.97
CA ALA A 66 0.98 15.04 -4.86
C ALA A 66 1.64 14.96 -3.48
N VAL A 67 2.89 15.39 -3.37
CA VAL A 67 3.52 15.57 -2.06
C VAL A 67 2.79 16.63 -1.26
N SER A 68 2.42 17.72 -1.92
CA SER A 68 1.65 18.81 -1.34
C SER A 68 0.70 19.39 -2.39
N GLU A 69 -0.49 19.75 -1.96
CA GLU A 69 -1.54 20.36 -2.78
C GLU A 69 -2.19 21.47 -1.96
N LEU A 70 -2.41 22.61 -2.56
CA LEU A 70 -2.96 23.78 -1.91
C LEU A 70 -4.01 24.47 -2.76
N ASN A 71 -5.25 24.45 -2.29
CA ASN A 71 -6.31 25.32 -2.79
C ASN A 71 -6.05 26.74 -2.26
N PHE A 72 -5.38 27.54 -3.06
CA PHE A 72 -4.96 28.89 -2.69
C PHE A 72 -6.13 29.88 -2.84
N VAL A 73 -6.45 30.57 -1.76
CA VAL A 73 -7.54 31.54 -1.66
C VAL A 73 -6.99 32.98 -1.51
N SER A 74 -7.80 33.96 -1.87
CA SER A 74 -7.44 35.37 -1.77
C SER A 74 -7.39 35.86 -0.31
N ASN A 75 -6.38 36.63 0.03
CA ASN A 75 -6.31 37.42 1.26
C ASN A 75 -6.74 38.88 1.02
N THR A 76 -6.95 39.27 -0.24
CA THR A 76 -7.24 40.67 -0.63
C THR A 76 -8.55 40.75 -1.41
N GLN A 77 -9.01 41.98 -1.62
CA GLN A 77 -10.19 42.28 -2.44
C GLN A 77 -9.82 43.28 -3.51
N GLY A 78 -10.47 43.24 -4.64
CA GLY A 78 -10.29 44.18 -5.74
C GLY A 78 -10.48 43.54 -7.09
N ARG A 79 -10.41 44.37 -8.14
CA ARG A 79 -10.47 43.91 -9.52
C ARG A 79 -9.08 43.44 -9.98
N VAL A 80 -9.03 42.29 -10.63
CA VAL A 80 -7.79 41.72 -11.21
C VAL A 80 -7.42 42.55 -12.43
N ILE A 81 -6.24 43.22 -12.39
CA ILE A 81 -5.72 44.08 -13.47
C ILE A 81 -4.60 43.39 -14.26
N ALA A 82 -3.93 42.41 -13.68
CA ALA A 82 -2.92 41.61 -14.35
C ALA A 82 -2.95 40.17 -13.87
N LEU A 83 -2.71 39.21 -14.76
CA LEU A 83 -2.70 37.80 -14.51
C LEU A 83 -1.47 37.18 -15.16
N TYR A 84 -0.60 36.56 -14.35
CA TYR A 84 0.70 36.01 -14.77
C TYR A 84 0.75 34.50 -14.73
N ALA A 85 -0.21 33.84 -14.06
CA ALA A 85 -0.28 32.40 -13.87
C ALA A 85 -1.45 31.80 -14.65
N ASP A 86 -1.16 30.73 -15.39
CA ASP A 86 -2.14 29.98 -16.17
C ASP A 86 -2.06 28.48 -15.82
N ASN A 87 -3.07 27.72 -16.20
CA ASN A 87 -3.11 26.27 -16.03
C ASN A 87 -1.88 25.61 -16.67
N GLY A 88 -1.23 24.72 -15.95
CA GLY A 88 -0.01 24.04 -16.40
C GLY A 88 1.29 24.83 -16.19
N LYS A 89 1.23 26.11 -15.77
CA LYS A 89 2.42 26.89 -15.50
C LYS A 89 3.10 26.46 -14.21
N PHE A 90 4.40 26.21 -14.27
CA PHE A 90 5.23 26.02 -13.09
C PHE A 90 5.57 27.38 -12.44
N VAL A 91 5.43 27.47 -11.13
CA VAL A 91 5.69 28.67 -10.33
C VAL A 91 6.55 28.35 -9.12
N HIS A 92 7.41 29.32 -8.74
CA HIS A 92 8.18 29.22 -7.50
C HIS A 92 7.47 29.99 -6.38
N LYS A 93 7.71 29.55 -5.15
CA LYS A 93 7.26 30.30 -3.98
C LYS A 93 7.75 31.74 -4.05
N GLY A 94 6.80 32.71 -3.97
CA GLY A 94 7.06 34.13 -4.05
C GLY A 94 6.81 34.77 -5.43
N ASP A 95 6.64 33.96 -6.49
CA ASP A 95 6.28 34.48 -7.82
C ASP A 95 4.93 35.18 -7.78
N VAL A 96 4.80 36.32 -8.48
CA VAL A 96 3.53 37.02 -8.60
C VAL A 96 2.62 36.25 -9.56
N LEU A 97 1.45 35.88 -9.08
CA LEU A 97 0.44 35.12 -9.85
C LEU A 97 -0.57 36.05 -10.51
N LEU A 98 -1.01 37.09 -9.79
CA LEU A 98 -1.90 38.13 -10.28
C LEU A 98 -1.70 39.43 -9.50
N GLU A 99 -2.18 40.50 -10.05
CA GLU A 99 -2.26 41.83 -9.39
C GLU A 99 -3.71 42.32 -9.39
N VAL A 100 -4.12 42.87 -8.25
CA VAL A 100 -5.39 43.59 -8.12
C VAL A 100 -5.17 45.08 -8.15
N GLU A 101 -6.22 45.80 -8.50
CA GLU A 101 -6.24 47.29 -8.48
C GLU A 101 -5.82 47.77 -7.09
N SER A 102 -4.75 48.57 -7.04
CA SER A 102 -4.08 48.95 -5.78
C SER A 102 -3.88 50.47 -5.64
N GLU A 103 -4.49 51.30 -6.51
CA GLU A 103 -4.31 52.76 -6.48
C GLU A 103 -4.77 53.35 -5.14
N LEU A 104 -5.93 52.94 -4.64
CA LEU A 104 -6.44 53.38 -3.33
C LEU A 104 -5.55 52.90 -2.19
N LEU A 105 -5.09 51.61 -2.24
CA LEU A 105 -4.21 51.03 -1.22
C LEU A 105 -2.86 51.75 -1.19
N ASN A 106 -2.34 52.16 -2.34
CA ASN A 106 -1.10 52.95 -2.43
C ASN A 106 -1.29 54.32 -1.80
N SER A 107 -2.40 55.01 -2.09
CA SER A 107 -2.71 56.31 -1.51
C SER A 107 -2.84 56.25 0.01
N ASP A 108 -3.51 55.21 0.55
CA ASP A 108 -3.64 54.97 2.00
C ASP A 108 -2.27 54.70 2.65
N TYR A 109 -1.40 53.94 1.98
CA TYR A 109 -0.06 53.67 2.47
C TYR A 109 0.77 54.98 2.53
N GLU A 110 0.79 55.78 1.44
CA GLU A 110 1.51 57.06 1.39
C GLU A 110 1.04 58.03 2.48
N ALA A 111 -0.26 58.17 2.70
CA ALA A 111 -0.83 58.99 3.77
C ALA A 111 -0.42 58.47 5.18
N SER A 112 -0.47 57.17 5.40
CA SER A 112 -0.07 56.57 6.68
C SER A 112 1.45 56.69 6.93
N LEU A 113 2.27 56.61 5.90
CA LEU A 113 3.71 56.80 5.96
C LEU A 113 4.04 58.23 6.34
N ALA A 114 3.43 59.22 5.67
CA ALA A 114 3.63 60.64 5.99
C ALA A 114 3.25 60.95 7.45
N ALA A 115 2.14 60.41 7.93
CA ALA A 115 1.72 60.55 9.35
C ALA A 115 2.72 59.93 10.34
N TYR A 116 3.27 58.75 10.02
CA TYR A 116 4.32 58.11 10.83
C TYR A 116 5.61 58.95 10.85
N GLU A 117 6.06 59.44 9.71
CA GLU A 117 7.28 60.26 9.59
C GLU A 117 7.16 61.59 10.36
N ALA A 118 6.00 62.27 10.28
CA ALA A 118 5.72 63.47 11.05
C ALA A 118 5.79 63.19 12.57
N MET A 119 5.14 62.12 13.03
CA MET A 119 5.14 61.72 14.44
C MET A 119 6.55 61.34 14.93
N LEU A 120 7.35 60.69 14.08
CA LEU A 120 8.74 60.36 14.38
C LEU A 120 9.59 61.61 14.63
N GLN A 121 9.40 62.68 13.81
CA GLN A 121 10.05 63.94 14.01
C GLN A 121 9.60 64.65 15.30
N ASP A 122 8.31 64.57 15.62
CA ASP A 122 7.78 65.13 16.87
C ASP A 122 8.38 64.45 18.09
N VAL A 123 8.43 63.14 18.12
CA VAL A 123 9.07 62.39 19.21
C VAL A 123 10.54 62.80 19.36
N ARG A 124 11.29 62.94 18.26
CA ARG A 124 12.69 63.41 18.30
C ARG A 124 12.81 64.80 18.90
N ARG A 125 11.88 65.73 18.59
CA ARG A 125 11.84 67.08 19.18
C ARG A 125 11.51 67.01 20.68
N PHE A 126 10.51 66.26 21.06
CA PHE A 126 10.11 66.09 22.47
C PHE A 126 11.21 65.39 23.29
N THR A 127 11.94 64.44 22.73
CA THR A 127 13.08 63.81 23.41
C THR A 127 14.14 64.83 23.78
N ARG A 128 14.56 65.65 22.81
CA ARG A 128 15.54 66.71 23.04
C ARG A 128 15.04 67.78 24.04
N SER A 129 13.76 68.13 23.96
CA SER A 129 13.15 69.08 24.94
C SER A 129 13.04 68.48 26.34
N ASN A 130 12.80 67.21 26.47
CA ASN A 130 12.77 66.50 27.77
C ASN A 130 14.17 66.49 28.43
N GLU A 131 15.21 66.24 27.67
CA GLU A 131 16.61 66.27 28.10
C GLU A 131 17.00 67.67 28.58
N ALA A 132 16.40 68.71 28.01
CA ALA A 132 16.60 70.11 28.39
C ALA A 132 15.64 70.60 29.50
N GLY A 133 14.77 69.71 30.04
CA GLY A 133 13.80 70.05 31.07
C GLY A 133 12.56 70.83 30.59
N GLY A 134 12.35 70.93 29.25
CA GLY A 134 11.27 71.74 28.68
C GLY A 134 9.91 71.00 28.57
N VAL A 135 9.89 69.67 28.70
CA VAL A 135 8.68 68.86 28.69
C VAL A 135 8.78 67.75 29.74
N THR A 136 7.62 67.26 30.24
CA THR A 136 7.60 66.18 31.24
C THR A 136 7.81 64.79 30.61
N GLY A 137 8.35 63.82 31.38
CA GLY A 137 8.47 62.44 30.92
C GLY A 137 7.13 61.84 30.46
N GLN A 138 6.02 62.17 31.13
CA GLN A 138 4.67 61.73 30.76
C GLN A 138 4.27 62.27 29.35
N GLN A 139 4.61 63.53 29.03
CA GLN A 139 4.35 64.09 27.70
C GLN A 139 5.16 63.35 26.62
N LEU A 140 6.43 63.04 26.88
CA LEU A 140 7.27 62.25 25.97
C LEU A 140 6.71 60.82 25.78
N ASP A 141 6.26 60.18 26.86
CA ASP A 141 5.72 58.82 26.76
C ASP A 141 4.38 58.79 26.01
N ASN A 142 3.55 59.84 26.15
CA ASN A 142 2.34 59.99 25.34
C ASN A 142 2.69 60.12 23.83
N MET A 143 3.72 60.90 23.48
CA MET A 143 4.16 61.04 22.09
C MET A 143 4.72 59.74 21.54
N LYS A 144 5.48 58.94 22.35
CA LYS A 144 5.95 57.61 21.95
C LYS A 144 4.78 56.64 21.69
N THR A 145 3.74 56.72 22.51
CA THR A 145 2.52 55.88 22.30
C THR A 145 1.83 56.27 21.00
N GLN A 146 1.73 57.55 20.67
CA GLN A 146 1.15 58.02 19.41
C GLN A 146 2.01 57.57 18.19
N LEU A 147 3.34 57.61 18.32
CA LEU A 147 4.27 57.13 17.30
C LEU A 147 4.05 55.63 17.04
N ALA A 148 3.92 54.82 18.11
CA ALA A 148 3.65 53.40 17.99
C ALA A 148 2.32 53.11 17.26
N ALA A 149 1.28 53.92 17.56
CA ALA A 149 -0.01 53.83 16.88
C ALA A 149 0.10 54.23 15.38
N ALA A 150 0.83 55.31 15.06
CA ALA A 150 1.04 55.71 13.67
C ALA A 150 1.84 54.66 12.89
N ARG A 151 2.88 54.06 13.49
CA ARG A 151 3.65 52.96 12.91
C ARG A 151 2.75 51.77 12.59
N SER A 152 1.90 51.38 13.53
CA SER A 152 0.98 50.24 13.33
C SER A 152 -0.01 50.48 12.19
N ARG A 153 -0.44 51.72 11.98
CA ARG A 153 -1.31 52.09 10.84
C ARG A 153 -0.55 51.99 9.51
N MET A 154 0.65 52.56 9.44
CA MET A 154 1.52 52.48 8.28
C MET A 154 1.87 51.03 7.91
N ASP A 155 2.26 50.22 8.89
CA ASP A 155 2.59 48.79 8.66
C ASP A 155 1.38 48.02 8.13
N ARG A 156 0.17 48.31 8.60
CA ARG A 156 -1.09 47.69 8.11
C ARG A 156 -1.37 48.11 6.66
N ALA A 157 -1.29 49.38 6.33
CA ALA A 157 -1.51 49.93 4.98
C ALA A 157 -0.49 49.35 4.01
N ARG A 158 0.78 49.26 4.42
CA ARG A 158 1.85 48.62 3.62
C ARG A 158 1.51 47.14 3.34
N LYS A 159 1.06 46.41 4.33
CA LYS A 159 0.71 45.00 4.16
C LYS A 159 -0.47 44.81 3.19
N MET A 160 -1.48 45.69 3.26
CA MET A 160 -2.61 45.66 2.33
C MET A 160 -2.15 45.94 0.89
N LEU A 161 -1.25 46.86 0.70
CA LEU A 161 -0.66 47.17 -0.62
C LEU A 161 0.19 46.03 -1.14
N GLU A 162 1.01 45.40 -0.28
CA GLU A 162 1.79 44.19 -0.62
C GLU A 162 0.91 43.04 -1.05
N ASP A 163 -0.22 42.83 -0.37
CA ASP A 163 -1.19 41.74 -0.64
C ASP A 163 -1.98 41.96 -1.94
N ALA A 164 -1.97 43.19 -2.49
CA ALA A 164 -2.50 43.45 -3.82
C ALA A 164 -1.70 42.76 -4.93
N LYS A 165 -0.46 42.38 -4.68
CA LYS A 165 0.35 41.51 -5.52
C LYS A 165 0.29 40.10 -4.95
N VAL A 166 -0.64 39.30 -5.45
CA VAL A 166 -0.87 37.95 -4.99
C VAL A 166 0.27 37.05 -5.43
N LYS A 167 0.99 36.46 -4.46
CA LYS A 167 2.20 35.66 -4.69
C LYS A 167 1.94 34.19 -4.36
N ALA A 168 2.63 33.30 -5.09
CA ALA A 168 2.60 31.86 -4.83
C ALA A 168 3.11 31.54 -3.42
N PRO A 169 2.32 30.86 -2.57
CA PRO A 169 2.75 30.50 -1.21
C PRO A 169 3.70 29.29 -1.20
N MET A 170 3.70 28.50 -2.28
CA MET A 170 4.55 27.33 -2.45
C MET A 170 5.02 27.19 -3.91
N THR A 171 6.04 26.39 -4.12
CA THR A 171 6.50 25.99 -5.46
C THR A 171 5.65 24.84 -5.97
N GLY A 172 5.27 24.85 -7.25
CA GLY A 172 4.48 23.79 -7.88
C GLY A 172 3.94 24.18 -9.24
N VAL A 173 3.06 23.36 -9.76
CA VAL A 173 2.33 23.59 -11.03
C VAL A 173 0.93 24.08 -10.71
N ILE A 174 0.47 25.09 -11.46
CA ILE A 174 -0.94 25.52 -11.40
C ILE A 174 -1.80 24.44 -12.08
N ASN A 175 -2.50 23.68 -11.28
CA ASN A 175 -3.43 22.67 -11.78
C ASN A 175 -4.73 23.28 -12.30
N SER A 176 -5.26 24.25 -11.55
CA SER A 176 -6.49 24.96 -11.92
C SER A 176 -6.44 26.41 -11.52
N ARG A 177 -6.99 27.27 -12.37
CA ARG A 177 -7.18 28.71 -12.16
C ARG A 177 -8.67 29.02 -12.07
N PHE A 178 -9.09 29.71 -11.01
CA PHE A 178 -10.49 30.04 -10.72
C PHE A 178 -10.81 31.53 -10.93
N VAL A 179 -9.86 32.30 -11.42
CA VAL A 179 -9.94 33.75 -11.56
C VAL A 179 -9.54 34.18 -12.97
N GLU A 180 -10.20 35.19 -13.50
CA GLU A 180 -9.95 35.75 -14.82
C GLU A 180 -9.51 37.22 -14.73
N LEU A 181 -8.83 37.70 -15.78
CA LEU A 181 -8.54 39.12 -15.90
C LEU A 181 -9.83 39.94 -15.88
N GLY A 182 -9.88 40.99 -15.05
CA GLY A 182 -11.07 41.79 -14.84
C GLY A 182 -12.07 41.26 -13.81
N SER A 183 -11.86 40.06 -13.27
CA SER A 183 -12.68 39.53 -12.17
C SER A 183 -12.59 40.38 -10.93
N LEU A 184 -13.69 40.51 -10.20
CA LEU A 184 -13.69 41.10 -8.86
C LEU A 184 -13.50 39.99 -7.86
N ILE A 185 -12.41 40.03 -7.09
CA ILE A 185 -12.13 39.03 -6.03
C ILE A 185 -12.45 39.60 -4.65
N ALA A 186 -12.79 38.68 -3.73
CA ALA A 186 -13.06 38.97 -2.33
C ALA A 186 -12.16 38.07 -1.44
N PRO A 187 -11.97 38.42 -0.14
CA PRO A 187 -11.29 37.54 0.79
C PRO A 187 -11.89 36.13 0.81
N ASN A 188 -11.05 35.10 0.87
CA ASN A 188 -11.39 33.68 0.81
C ASN A 188 -11.95 33.18 -0.54
N ALA A 189 -11.99 34.03 -1.59
CA ALA A 189 -12.31 33.52 -2.93
C ALA A 189 -11.22 32.58 -3.44
N PRO A 190 -11.54 31.43 -4.05
CA PRO A 190 -10.54 30.53 -4.62
C PRO A 190 -9.86 31.22 -5.81
N LEU A 191 -8.54 31.15 -5.87
CA LEU A 191 -7.74 31.74 -6.93
C LEU A 191 -7.04 30.69 -7.79
N PHE A 192 -6.29 29.79 -7.17
CA PHE A 192 -5.49 28.78 -7.83
C PHE A 192 -5.49 27.48 -7.03
N ASP A 193 -5.40 26.37 -7.73
CA ASP A 193 -5.00 25.08 -7.19
C ASP A 193 -3.55 24.83 -7.59
N ILE A 194 -2.65 24.78 -6.59
CA ILE A 194 -1.20 24.64 -6.78
C ILE A 194 -0.77 23.27 -6.29
N VAL A 195 -0.12 22.50 -7.15
CA VAL A 195 0.26 21.10 -6.89
C VAL A 195 1.77 20.95 -7.00
N ASP A 196 2.40 20.44 -5.94
CA ASP A 196 3.80 20.02 -5.97
C ASP A 196 3.90 18.59 -6.48
N ASP A 197 4.27 18.45 -7.76
CA ASP A 197 4.48 17.18 -8.43
C ASP A 197 5.96 16.76 -8.52
N SER A 198 6.83 17.39 -7.74
CA SER A 198 8.28 17.09 -7.73
C SER A 198 8.57 15.64 -7.39
N ARG A 199 7.70 15.02 -6.59
CA ARG A 199 7.64 13.58 -6.27
C ARG A 199 6.18 13.15 -6.22
N LEU A 200 5.97 11.85 -6.25
CA LEU A 200 4.66 11.27 -6.02
C LEU A 200 4.61 10.60 -4.66
N LYS A 201 3.45 10.68 -4.04
CA LYS A 201 3.12 10.00 -2.79
C LYS A 201 2.03 8.98 -3.08
N VAL A 202 2.21 7.75 -2.63
CA VAL A 202 1.17 6.72 -2.66
C VAL A 202 0.78 6.40 -1.23
N THR A 203 -0.50 6.53 -0.94
CA THR A 203 -1.04 6.11 0.35
C THR A 203 -1.74 4.78 0.17
N VAL A 204 -1.31 3.78 0.92
CA VAL A 204 -1.91 2.44 0.95
C VAL A 204 -2.35 2.10 2.35
N ASN A 205 -3.45 1.35 2.45
CA ASN A 205 -3.96 0.86 3.72
C ASN A 205 -3.45 -0.56 3.96
N VAL A 206 -2.72 -0.76 5.06
CA VAL A 206 -2.09 -2.03 5.42
C VAL A 206 -2.74 -2.58 6.68
N PRO A 207 -3.22 -3.85 6.67
CA PRO A 207 -3.83 -4.49 7.84
C PRO A 207 -2.88 -4.53 9.04
N GLU A 208 -3.44 -4.45 10.26
CA GLU A 208 -2.70 -4.53 11.53
C GLU A 208 -1.79 -5.76 11.59
N THR A 209 -2.25 -6.90 11.07
CA THR A 209 -1.48 -8.15 11.06
C THR A 209 -0.20 -8.07 10.25
N ARG A 210 -0.12 -7.15 9.30
CA ARG A 210 1.01 -6.98 8.35
C ARG A 210 1.88 -5.76 8.64
N VAL A 211 1.33 -4.70 9.24
CA VAL A 211 2.07 -3.45 9.47
C VAL A 211 3.29 -3.62 10.36
N LYS A 212 3.27 -4.58 11.28
CA LYS A 212 4.38 -4.89 12.18
C LYS A 212 5.68 -5.34 11.47
N TYR A 213 5.57 -5.75 10.20
CA TYR A 213 6.70 -6.17 9.37
C TYR A 213 7.25 -5.05 8.50
N LEU A 214 6.68 -3.86 8.58
CA LEU A 214 7.10 -2.69 7.80
C LEU A 214 7.99 -1.78 8.64
N ALA A 215 8.94 -1.13 7.97
CA ALA A 215 9.81 -0.14 8.58
C ALA A 215 9.89 1.11 7.70
N LYS A 216 10.00 2.28 8.35
CA LYS A 216 10.33 3.52 7.64
C LYS A 216 11.67 3.37 6.93
N GLY A 217 11.77 3.84 5.68
CA GLY A 217 12.96 3.71 4.83
C GLY A 217 13.00 2.40 4.03
N GLN A 218 12.10 1.46 4.27
CA GLN A 218 12.01 0.21 3.50
C GLN A 218 11.64 0.50 2.05
N LYS A 219 12.37 -0.14 1.12
CA LYS A 219 12.05 -0.09 -0.31
C LYS A 219 10.92 -1.05 -0.64
N VAL A 220 10.04 -0.61 -1.51
CA VAL A 220 8.90 -1.38 -1.99
C VAL A 220 8.83 -1.36 -3.51
N SER A 221 8.29 -2.42 -4.07
CA SER A 221 8.08 -2.56 -5.51
C SER A 221 6.66 -2.12 -5.87
N ILE A 222 6.52 -1.29 -6.88
CA ILE A 222 5.24 -0.68 -7.27
C ILE A 222 4.99 -0.99 -8.75
N THR A 223 3.78 -1.43 -9.05
CA THR A 223 3.35 -1.70 -10.43
C THR A 223 2.05 -0.98 -10.73
N ASN A 224 1.88 -0.61 -12.00
CA ASN A 224 0.65 -0.01 -12.51
C ASN A 224 0.09 -0.88 -13.64
N SER A 225 -1.21 -1.09 -13.63
CA SER A 225 -1.90 -1.82 -14.71
C SER A 225 -1.86 -1.09 -16.07
N SER A 226 -1.72 0.26 -16.04
CA SER A 226 -1.65 1.08 -17.25
C SER A 226 -0.27 1.02 -17.93
N THR A 227 0.77 0.57 -17.21
CA THR A 227 2.15 0.40 -17.73
C THR A 227 2.64 -1.03 -17.49
N PRO A 228 2.09 -2.03 -18.24
CA PRO A 228 2.45 -3.43 -18.03
C PRO A 228 3.95 -3.68 -18.22
N GLY A 229 4.54 -4.44 -17.28
CA GLY A 229 5.96 -4.79 -17.34
C GLY A 229 6.91 -3.75 -16.72
N LYS A 230 6.44 -2.54 -16.40
CA LYS A 230 7.25 -1.53 -15.70
C LYS A 230 7.05 -1.63 -14.19
N THR A 231 8.16 -1.64 -13.48
CA THR A 231 8.20 -1.68 -12.01
C THR A 231 8.90 -0.42 -11.51
N TYR A 232 8.25 0.25 -10.58
CA TYR A 232 8.78 1.44 -9.92
C TYR A 232 9.25 1.06 -8.51
N THR A 233 10.23 1.77 -8.02
CA THR A 233 10.71 1.61 -6.62
C THR A 233 10.21 2.78 -5.80
N GLY A 234 9.51 2.47 -4.70
CA GLY A 234 9.13 3.46 -3.70
C GLY A 234 9.85 3.22 -2.38
N THR A 235 9.82 4.21 -1.51
CA THR A 235 10.38 4.13 -0.15
C THR A 235 9.29 4.49 0.86
N ILE A 236 9.10 3.66 1.88
CA ILE A 236 8.16 3.94 2.98
C ILE A 236 8.68 5.16 3.74
N ASN A 237 7.92 6.24 3.70
CA ASN A 237 8.24 7.48 4.42
C ASN A 237 7.56 7.56 5.78
N PHE A 238 6.30 7.11 5.84
CA PHE A 238 5.50 7.20 7.06
C PHE A 238 4.60 5.97 7.20
N ILE A 239 4.48 5.50 8.43
CA ILE A 239 3.51 4.46 8.82
C ILE A 239 2.61 5.11 9.87
N GLY A 240 1.32 5.13 9.62
CA GLY A 240 0.33 5.72 10.51
C GLY A 240 0.37 5.10 11.90
N ILE A 241 0.16 5.92 12.93
CA ILE A 241 0.11 5.48 14.33
C ILE A 241 -1.31 5.12 14.78
N LYS A 242 -2.29 5.34 13.92
CA LYS A 242 -3.71 5.11 14.18
C LYS A 242 -4.33 4.35 13.01
N THR A 243 -5.17 3.38 13.32
CA THR A 243 -5.93 2.62 12.33
C THR A 243 -7.16 3.40 11.83
N ASP A 244 -7.62 3.05 10.64
CA ASP A 244 -8.95 3.36 10.16
C ASP A 244 -10.02 2.45 10.82
N ARG A 245 -11.29 2.60 10.42
CA ARG A 245 -12.40 1.76 10.90
C ARG A 245 -12.28 0.29 10.50
N GLY A 246 -11.45 -0.02 9.49
CA GLY A 246 -11.19 -1.36 8.99
C GLY A 246 -9.96 -2.01 9.60
N LEU A 247 -9.40 -1.47 10.69
CA LEU A 247 -8.16 -1.93 11.33
C LEU A 247 -6.95 -1.92 10.39
N ASN A 248 -6.91 -0.96 9.46
CA ASN A 248 -5.77 -0.75 8.58
C ASN A 248 -5.00 0.50 9.00
N TYR A 249 -3.68 0.43 8.88
CA TYR A 249 -2.79 1.56 9.05
C TYR A 249 -2.48 2.22 7.71
N PRO A 250 -2.62 3.54 7.57
CA PRO A 250 -2.17 4.23 6.37
C PRO A 250 -0.64 4.22 6.31
N VAL A 251 -0.11 3.80 5.18
CA VAL A 251 1.33 3.80 4.90
C VAL A 251 1.58 4.71 3.70
N GLU A 252 2.41 5.73 3.90
CA GLU A 252 2.80 6.65 2.84
C GLU A 252 4.15 6.24 2.24
N ILE A 253 4.17 6.14 0.94
CA ILE A 253 5.32 5.71 0.16
C ILE A 253 5.65 6.82 -0.81
N TYR A 254 6.90 7.27 -0.80
CA TYR A 254 7.39 8.21 -1.79
C TYR A 254 8.06 7.47 -2.94
N LEU A 255 7.81 7.95 -4.13
CA LEU A 255 8.47 7.51 -5.35
C LEU A 255 8.88 8.73 -6.17
N ASP A 256 9.94 8.58 -6.92
CA ASP A 256 10.41 9.64 -7.81
C ASP A 256 9.40 9.85 -8.94
N ARG A 257 9.34 11.09 -9.42
CA ARG A 257 8.48 11.44 -10.54
C ARG A 257 8.86 10.63 -11.78
N ASP A 258 7.86 10.06 -12.39
CA ASP A 258 7.97 9.41 -13.70
C ASP A 258 6.90 10.00 -14.65
N PRO A 259 7.24 10.34 -15.91
CA PRO A 259 6.29 10.95 -16.84
C PRO A 259 5.03 10.13 -17.12
N GLU A 260 5.08 8.81 -16.93
CA GLU A 260 3.94 7.91 -17.14
C GLU A 260 3.05 7.77 -15.90
N LEU A 261 3.48 8.31 -14.75
CA LEU A 261 2.72 8.30 -13.52
C LEU A 261 2.10 9.66 -13.26
N HIS A 262 0.77 9.69 -13.20
CA HIS A 262 0.00 10.88 -12.89
C HIS A 262 -0.66 10.75 -11.50
N ILE A 263 -0.96 11.90 -10.90
CA ILE A 263 -1.75 11.97 -9.67
C ILE A 263 -3.14 11.39 -9.94
N GLY A 264 -3.69 10.63 -8.99
CA GLY A 264 -4.97 9.95 -9.12
C GLY A 264 -4.91 8.52 -9.68
N MET A 265 -3.74 8.04 -10.13
CA MET A 265 -3.61 6.67 -10.63
C MET A 265 -3.61 5.63 -9.51
N TYR A 266 -4.22 4.47 -9.78
CA TYR A 266 -4.15 3.30 -8.89
C TYR A 266 -2.85 2.54 -9.11
N LEU A 267 -2.15 2.30 -8.03
CA LEU A 267 -0.90 1.54 -8.01
C LEU A 267 -1.02 0.33 -7.08
N LYS A 268 -0.42 -0.77 -7.48
CA LYS A 268 -0.25 -1.94 -6.62
C LYS A 268 1.15 -1.92 -6.03
N VAL A 269 1.22 -1.83 -4.71
CA VAL A 269 2.45 -1.84 -3.93
C VAL A 269 2.68 -3.24 -3.40
N ARG A 270 3.85 -3.80 -3.67
CA ARG A 270 4.31 -5.07 -3.13
C ARG A 270 5.32 -4.79 -2.03
N PHE A 271 4.99 -5.25 -0.86
CA PHE A 271 5.85 -5.21 0.31
C PHE A 271 6.53 -6.57 0.45
N GLY A 272 7.86 -6.60 0.49
CA GLY A 272 8.64 -7.76 0.85
C GLY A 272 9.06 -7.66 2.31
N ASP A 273 9.04 -8.76 3.04
CA ASP A 273 9.74 -8.84 4.31
C ASP A 273 11.23 -9.06 4.02
N ASN A 274 12.10 -8.22 4.58
CA ASN A 274 13.55 -8.39 4.45
C ASN A 274 14.07 -9.57 5.29
N ALA A 275 13.21 -10.21 6.09
CA ALA A 275 13.54 -11.36 6.89
C ALA A 275 13.32 -12.66 6.09
N SER A 276 14.40 -13.34 5.73
CA SER A 276 14.34 -14.73 5.29
C SER A 276 13.96 -15.61 6.49
N ARG A 277 12.91 -16.38 6.35
CA ARG A 277 12.45 -17.36 7.34
C ARG A 277 12.62 -18.74 6.78
N THR A 278 12.89 -19.69 7.65
CA THR A 278 12.96 -21.11 7.30
C THR A 278 11.80 -21.82 7.99
N GLY A 279 11.05 -22.60 7.25
CA GLY A 279 9.91 -23.34 7.78
C GLY A 279 9.48 -24.47 6.86
N VAL A 280 8.65 -25.36 7.39
CA VAL A 280 8.09 -26.46 6.62
C VAL A 280 6.88 -25.95 5.84
N LEU A 281 6.99 -25.89 4.52
CA LEU A 281 5.93 -25.42 3.62
C LEU A 281 5.22 -26.61 2.96
N VAL A 282 3.88 -26.59 3.02
CA VAL A 282 3.02 -27.63 2.46
C VAL A 282 2.01 -26.98 1.51
N PRO A 283 1.71 -27.58 0.34
CA PRO A 283 0.69 -27.05 -0.56
C PRO A 283 -0.67 -26.92 0.14
N ARG A 284 -1.34 -25.78 0.00
CA ARG A 284 -2.64 -25.49 0.64
C ARG A 284 -3.69 -26.57 0.38
N LYS A 285 -3.66 -27.20 -0.79
CA LYS A 285 -4.57 -28.27 -1.18
C LYS A 285 -4.45 -29.55 -0.33
N ALA A 286 -3.37 -29.70 0.46
CA ALA A 286 -3.19 -30.84 1.37
C ALA A 286 -3.88 -30.62 2.73
N ILE A 287 -4.32 -29.40 3.03
CA ILE A 287 -4.96 -29.06 4.29
C ILE A 287 -6.43 -29.44 4.25
N VAL A 288 -6.87 -30.20 5.25
CA VAL A 288 -8.26 -30.66 5.45
C VAL A 288 -8.81 -29.99 6.71
N GLY A 289 -10.04 -29.48 6.63
CA GLY A 289 -10.70 -28.82 7.76
C GLY A 289 -10.62 -27.30 7.70
N SER A 290 -10.75 -26.66 8.86
CA SER A 290 -10.72 -25.20 9.00
C SER A 290 -9.37 -24.74 9.58
N ALA A 291 -9.09 -23.44 9.50
CA ALA A 291 -7.86 -22.89 10.07
C ALA A 291 -7.69 -23.13 11.59
N LYS A 292 -8.80 -23.37 12.32
CA LYS A 292 -8.78 -23.67 13.76
C LYS A 292 -8.70 -25.16 14.10
N ALA A 293 -8.99 -26.03 13.13
CA ALA A 293 -8.96 -27.48 13.26
C ALA A 293 -8.47 -28.05 11.92
N ALA A 294 -7.22 -27.78 11.63
CA ALA A 294 -6.56 -28.20 10.40
C ALA A 294 -5.92 -29.56 10.56
N ASN A 295 -6.07 -30.39 9.55
CA ASN A 295 -5.48 -31.71 9.50
C ASN A 295 -4.77 -31.94 8.18
N VAL A 296 -3.82 -32.82 8.15
CA VAL A 296 -3.19 -33.38 6.94
C VAL A 296 -3.19 -34.89 7.01
N TYR A 297 -3.11 -35.53 5.85
CA TYR A 297 -2.87 -36.99 5.80
C TYR A 297 -1.40 -37.23 5.45
N VAL A 298 -0.68 -37.85 6.38
CA VAL A 298 0.71 -38.26 6.19
C VAL A 298 0.75 -39.74 5.79
N VAL A 299 1.68 -40.10 4.92
CA VAL A 299 1.88 -41.46 4.48
C VAL A 299 2.83 -42.18 5.43
N GLU A 300 2.32 -43.15 6.18
CA GLU A 300 3.12 -44.04 7.07
C GLU A 300 2.88 -45.48 6.72
N ASN A 301 3.93 -46.23 6.44
CA ASN A 301 3.88 -47.66 6.12
C ASN A 301 2.84 -48.02 5.03
N GLY A 302 2.66 -47.15 4.01
CA GLY A 302 1.70 -47.37 2.94
C GLY A 302 0.25 -47.06 3.28
N LYS A 303 -0.01 -46.44 4.44
CA LYS A 303 -1.33 -46.01 4.91
C LYS A 303 -1.38 -44.51 5.11
N ALA A 304 -2.55 -43.94 4.96
CA ALA A 304 -2.82 -42.57 5.31
C ALA A 304 -3.07 -42.43 6.81
N VAL A 305 -2.34 -41.61 7.49
CA VAL A 305 -2.51 -41.28 8.91
C VAL A 305 -2.91 -39.80 9.00
N GLN A 306 -4.07 -39.58 9.62
CA GLN A 306 -4.54 -38.22 9.87
C GLN A 306 -3.76 -37.59 11.03
N ARG A 307 -3.17 -36.41 10.79
CA ARG A 307 -2.48 -35.63 11.81
C ARG A 307 -3.06 -34.23 11.92
N GLU A 308 -3.33 -33.79 13.14
CA GLU A 308 -3.66 -32.41 13.44
C GLU A 308 -2.42 -31.53 13.25
N VAL A 309 -2.60 -30.34 12.67
CA VAL A 309 -1.50 -29.43 12.38
C VAL A 309 -1.83 -28.01 12.82
N VAL A 310 -0.81 -27.29 13.26
CA VAL A 310 -0.91 -25.84 13.53
C VAL A 310 -0.39 -25.11 12.30
N LEU A 311 -1.28 -24.33 11.69
CA LEU A 311 -0.96 -23.54 10.50
C LEU A 311 -0.26 -22.23 10.88
N GLY A 312 0.78 -21.88 10.14
CA GLY A 312 1.44 -20.60 10.16
C GLY A 312 0.95 -19.66 9.04
N GLU A 313 1.89 -18.94 8.45
CA GLU A 313 1.61 -17.96 7.40
C GLU A 313 1.40 -18.62 6.03
N MET A 314 0.60 -17.95 5.19
CA MET A 314 0.45 -18.36 3.79
C MET A 314 1.59 -17.75 2.94
N VAL A 315 2.26 -18.60 2.17
CA VAL A 315 3.38 -18.25 1.30
C VAL A 315 3.04 -18.71 -0.13
N GLY A 316 2.49 -17.81 -0.93
CA GLY A 316 1.99 -18.14 -2.27
C GLY A 316 0.85 -19.17 -2.23
N ASP A 317 1.07 -20.34 -2.83
CA ASP A 317 0.15 -21.49 -2.85
C ASP A 317 0.41 -22.51 -1.73
N LYS A 318 1.40 -22.26 -0.89
CA LYS A 318 1.78 -23.09 0.26
C LYS A 318 1.38 -22.44 1.58
N VAL A 319 1.32 -23.24 2.63
CA VAL A 319 1.08 -22.83 4.02
C VAL A 319 2.22 -23.35 4.87
N GLU A 320 2.72 -22.52 5.74
CA GLU A 320 3.68 -22.92 6.77
C GLU A 320 3.00 -23.81 7.80
N ILE A 321 3.65 -24.90 8.18
CA ILE A 321 3.21 -25.76 9.27
C ILE A 321 4.14 -25.52 10.46
N LEU A 322 3.56 -25.04 11.56
CA LEU A 322 4.30 -24.77 12.79
C LEU A 322 4.46 -26.02 13.63
N GLU A 323 3.43 -26.89 13.66
CA GLU A 323 3.42 -28.14 14.42
C GLU A 323 2.65 -29.22 13.67
N GLY A 324 3.04 -30.48 13.88
CA GLY A 324 2.35 -31.68 13.36
C GLY A 324 2.98 -32.33 12.13
N VAL A 325 3.89 -31.64 11.41
CA VAL A 325 4.61 -32.16 10.25
C VAL A 325 6.09 -31.80 10.35
N SER A 326 6.94 -32.76 10.01
CA SER A 326 8.40 -32.60 9.96
C SER A 326 8.92 -32.58 8.51
N ALA A 327 10.09 -31.98 8.32
CA ALA A 327 10.78 -32.10 7.03
C ALA A 327 11.07 -33.58 6.72
N GLY A 328 10.70 -33.99 5.50
CA GLY A 328 10.80 -35.39 5.06
C GLY A 328 9.48 -36.14 5.06
N ASP A 329 8.47 -35.70 5.81
CA ASP A 329 7.14 -36.31 5.82
C ASP A 329 6.50 -36.27 4.43
N GLU A 330 5.83 -37.36 4.05
CA GLU A 330 5.11 -37.47 2.78
C GLU A 330 3.63 -37.21 3.02
N ILE A 331 3.11 -36.14 2.43
CA ILE A 331 1.75 -35.62 2.66
C ILE A 331 0.89 -35.80 1.41
N ILE A 332 -0.35 -36.26 1.60
CA ILE A 332 -1.30 -36.45 0.51
C ILE A 332 -1.81 -35.08 0.03
N THR A 333 -1.72 -34.83 -1.28
CA THR A 333 -2.14 -33.59 -1.90
C THR A 333 -3.29 -33.70 -2.89
N ALA A 334 -3.58 -34.93 -3.36
CA ALA A 334 -4.75 -35.23 -4.20
C ALA A 334 -5.31 -36.62 -3.85
N GLY A 335 -6.60 -36.81 -4.11
CA GLY A 335 -7.33 -38.04 -3.72
C GLY A 335 -7.85 -38.01 -2.27
N ILE A 336 -7.65 -36.92 -1.55
CA ILE A 336 -7.96 -36.75 -0.12
C ILE A 336 -9.42 -37.05 0.20
N MET A 337 -10.36 -36.72 -0.68
CA MET A 337 -11.80 -36.95 -0.45
C MET A 337 -12.19 -38.43 -0.27
N ASN A 338 -11.35 -39.35 -0.73
CA ASN A 338 -11.56 -40.79 -0.67
C ASN A 338 -10.67 -41.45 0.39
N VAL A 339 -9.96 -40.66 1.19
CA VAL A 339 -9.02 -41.15 2.21
C VAL A 339 -9.60 -40.92 3.60
N ALA A 340 -9.56 -41.92 4.44
CA ALA A 340 -9.82 -41.84 5.87
C ALA A 340 -8.56 -42.27 6.63
N ASP A 341 -8.54 -42.07 7.94
CA ASP A 341 -7.45 -42.54 8.78
C ASP A 341 -7.28 -44.06 8.68
N GLY A 342 -6.05 -44.54 8.47
CA GLY A 342 -5.71 -45.96 8.28
C GLY A 342 -5.95 -46.50 6.86
N THR A 343 -6.44 -45.71 5.90
CA THR A 343 -6.71 -46.14 4.51
C THR A 343 -5.41 -46.55 3.81
N GLU A 344 -5.39 -47.74 3.21
CA GLU A 344 -4.29 -48.18 2.33
C GLU A 344 -4.24 -47.30 1.07
N ILE A 345 -3.07 -46.81 0.74
CA ILE A 345 -2.90 -45.91 -0.39
C ILE A 345 -2.02 -46.49 -1.47
N ARG A 346 -2.28 -46.04 -2.70
CA ARG A 346 -1.41 -46.28 -3.86
C ARG A 346 -0.97 -44.94 -4.43
N ARG A 347 0.34 -44.71 -4.49
CA ARG A 347 0.89 -43.48 -5.11
C ARG A 347 0.61 -43.46 -6.60
N VAL A 348 0.15 -42.31 -7.07
CA VAL A 348 0.01 -42.01 -8.50
C VAL A 348 0.86 -40.78 -8.74
N ASN A 349 1.80 -40.88 -9.69
CA ASN A 349 2.68 -39.77 -10.10
C ASN A 349 1.89 -38.73 -10.90
#